data_4ae1ac07fae2e6caf64b641ad0b2c786
#
_entry.id   4ae1ac07fae2e6caf64b641ad0b2c786
#
_cell.length_a   1.000
_cell.length_b   1.000
_cell.length_c   1.000
_cell.angle_alpha   90.00
_cell.angle_beta   90.00
_cell.angle_gamma   90.00
#
_symmetry.space_group_name_H-M   'P 1'
#
loop_
_entity.id
_entity.type
_entity.pdbx_description
1 polymer ?
#
loop_
_entity_poly.entity_id
_entity_poly.type
_entity_poly.pdbx_seq_one_letter_code
_entity_poly.pdbx_strand_id
1 'polypeptide(L)'
;MTNEELVALIQAGDHVQDNMGLLYQQNRRFITGIALPFSSSVELDDLMQEAYFGLEKAVSKYDPTLGYAFLTYAENHIRLSIQRYCQNCGRLKRVPVHVLEQISKYQKFRSDFQAVVGDEPTDEEYCFYLGIENRRLKELRKYMTGSETASLDGIVPGTEDFTLADVIADDFNLEESVCDTLADEQAKTTIWGAVSDLGGNASEVVQGYYKNGETLQGISDRLEVSIER
;
A
#
# COMPACT_ATOMS: atom_id res chain seq x y z
N MET A 1 18.36 -36.94 -7.80
CA MET A 1 19.01 -36.33 -6.60
C MET A 1 17.95 -36.14 -5.55
N THR A 2 18.24 -36.42 -4.29
CA THR A 2 17.33 -36.13 -3.17
C THR A 2 17.31 -34.64 -2.87
N ASN A 3 16.31 -34.19 -2.12
CA ASN A 3 16.22 -32.78 -1.71
C ASN A 3 17.42 -32.37 -0.84
N GLU A 4 17.84 -33.26 0.02
CA GLU A 4 18.97 -33.05 0.94
C GLU A 4 20.30 -32.96 0.19
N GLU A 5 20.50 -33.77 -0.87
CA GLU A 5 21.69 -33.67 -1.75
C GLU A 5 21.72 -32.33 -2.48
N LEU A 6 20.59 -31.87 -3.04
CA LEU A 6 20.50 -30.57 -3.72
C LEU A 6 20.79 -29.42 -2.73
N VAL A 7 20.21 -29.49 -1.53
CA VAL A 7 20.46 -28.47 -0.49
C VAL A 7 21.92 -28.42 -0.10
N ALA A 8 22.58 -29.57 0.07
CA ALA A 8 24.01 -29.63 0.41
C ALA A 8 24.90 -28.98 -0.70
N LEU A 9 24.59 -29.23 -1.98
CA LEU A 9 25.28 -28.60 -3.11
C LEU A 9 25.08 -27.07 -3.12
N ILE A 10 23.85 -26.62 -2.89
CA ILE A 10 23.54 -25.19 -2.85
C ILE A 10 24.29 -24.51 -1.69
N GLN A 11 24.29 -25.12 -0.51
CA GLN A 11 25.03 -24.59 0.65
C GLN A 11 26.54 -24.58 0.44
N ALA A 12 27.07 -25.52 -0.35
CA ALA A 12 28.48 -25.57 -0.74
C ALA A 12 28.85 -24.52 -1.81
N GLY A 13 27.85 -23.84 -2.40
CA GLY A 13 28.08 -22.83 -3.44
C GLY A 13 28.21 -23.42 -4.85
N ASP A 14 27.89 -24.70 -5.06
CA ASP A 14 28.01 -25.38 -6.33
C ASP A 14 26.73 -25.17 -7.16
N HIS A 15 26.88 -24.59 -8.36
CA HIS A 15 25.80 -24.33 -9.33
C HIS A 15 24.47 -23.88 -8.68
N VAL A 16 24.55 -22.89 -7.78
CA VAL A 16 23.47 -22.47 -6.88
C VAL A 16 22.16 -22.21 -7.61
N GLN A 17 22.20 -21.48 -8.74
CA GLN A 17 20.99 -21.13 -9.50
C GLN A 17 20.33 -22.35 -10.11
N ASP A 18 21.10 -23.22 -10.73
CA ASP A 18 20.61 -24.41 -11.41
C ASP A 18 20.02 -25.40 -10.38
N ASN A 19 20.75 -25.65 -9.28
CA ASN A 19 20.31 -26.54 -8.22
C ASN A 19 19.08 -26.01 -7.47
N MET A 20 18.95 -24.69 -7.27
CA MET A 20 17.73 -24.07 -6.73
C MET A 20 16.55 -24.22 -7.70
N GLY A 21 16.78 -24.04 -9.01
CA GLY A 21 15.76 -24.28 -10.03
C GLY A 21 15.26 -25.73 -10.03
N LEU A 22 16.19 -26.70 -9.95
CA LEU A 22 15.85 -28.11 -9.86
C LEU A 22 15.07 -28.44 -8.59
N LEU A 23 15.51 -27.95 -7.44
CA LEU A 23 14.86 -28.13 -6.15
C LEU A 23 13.44 -27.59 -6.17
N TYR A 24 13.24 -26.39 -6.71
CA TYR A 24 11.93 -25.78 -6.85
C TYR A 24 11.01 -26.57 -7.79
N GLN A 25 11.49 -26.96 -8.98
CA GLN A 25 10.70 -27.72 -9.95
C GLN A 25 10.31 -29.08 -9.42
N GLN A 26 11.24 -29.80 -8.79
CA GLN A 26 10.98 -31.10 -8.19
C GLN A 26 9.89 -31.06 -7.14
N ASN A 27 9.81 -29.95 -6.38
CA ASN A 27 8.88 -29.77 -5.26
C ASN A 27 7.68 -28.86 -5.59
N ARG A 28 7.50 -28.47 -6.87
CA ARG A 28 6.47 -27.49 -7.28
C ARG A 28 5.07 -27.88 -6.81
N ARG A 29 4.71 -29.18 -6.92
CA ARG A 29 3.37 -29.66 -6.47
C ARG A 29 3.16 -29.49 -4.97
N PHE A 30 4.20 -29.74 -4.17
CA PHE A 30 4.18 -29.55 -2.73
C PHE A 30 4.02 -28.06 -2.38
N ILE A 31 4.82 -27.20 -3.03
CA ILE A 31 4.78 -25.75 -2.85
C ILE A 31 3.40 -25.18 -3.24
N THR A 32 2.83 -25.64 -4.38
CA THR A 32 1.48 -25.26 -4.82
C THR A 32 0.43 -25.64 -3.78
N GLY A 33 0.55 -26.82 -3.15
CA GLY A 33 -0.36 -27.25 -2.09
C GLY A 33 -0.35 -26.32 -0.87
N ILE A 34 0.82 -25.72 -0.55
CA ILE A 34 0.94 -24.73 0.54
C ILE A 34 0.36 -23.38 0.11
N ALA A 35 0.55 -22.97 -1.14
CA ALA A 35 0.13 -21.66 -1.67
C ALA A 35 -1.39 -21.59 -1.95
N LEU A 36 -2.00 -22.69 -2.38
CA LEU A 36 -3.39 -22.74 -2.83
C LEU A 36 -4.42 -22.17 -1.83
N PRO A 37 -4.33 -22.43 -0.50
CA PRO A 37 -5.26 -21.83 0.47
C PRO A 37 -5.23 -20.29 0.51
N PHE A 38 -4.18 -19.66 0.02
CA PHE A 38 -3.99 -18.20 0.01
C PHE A 38 -4.41 -17.54 -1.32
N SER A 39 -4.73 -18.34 -2.36
CA SER A 39 -5.05 -17.85 -3.70
C SER A 39 -6.40 -17.10 -3.79
N SER A 40 -7.20 -17.08 -2.74
CA SER A 40 -8.42 -16.28 -2.68
C SER A 40 -8.16 -14.77 -2.55
N SER A 41 -6.97 -14.38 -2.10
CA SER A 41 -6.61 -12.98 -1.81
C SER A 41 -5.53 -12.42 -2.74
N VAL A 42 -4.75 -13.29 -3.39
CA VAL A 42 -3.59 -12.93 -4.22
C VAL A 42 -3.46 -13.94 -5.36
N GLU A 43 -2.96 -13.51 -6.50
CA GLU A 43 -2.69 -14.40 -7.63
C GLU A 43 -1.72 -15.53 -7.26
N LEU A 44 -2.01 -16.72 -7.79
CA LEU A 44 -1.22 -17.92 -7.47
C LEU A 44 0.24 -17.78 -7.92
N ASP A 45 0.49 -17.11 -9.03
CA ASP A 45 1.84 -16.92 -9.57
C ASP A 45 2.69 -16.04 -8.64
N ASP A 46 2.11 -15.01 -8.05
CA ASP A 46 2.78 -14.18 -7.05
C ASP A 46 3.09 -14.98 -5.78
N LEU A 47 2.14 -15.80 -5.33
CA LEU A 47 2.34 -16.68 -4.18
C LEU A 47 3.43 -17.71 -4.43
N MET A 48 3.54 -18.22 -5.66
CA MET A 48 4.59 -19.16 -6.06
C MET A 48 5.98 -18.51 -6.10
N GLN A 49 6.07 -17.22 -6.48
CA GLN A 49 7.32 -16.46 -6.40
C GLN A 49 7.74 -16.23 -4.93
N GLU A 50 6.81 -15.84 -4.08
CA GLU A 50 7.08 -15.68 -2.64
C GLU A 50 7.44 -17.00 -1.96
N ALA A 51 6.83 -18.10 -2.40
CA ALA A 51 7.19 -19.44 -1.95
C ALA A 51 8.64 -19.79 -2.31
N TYR A 52 9.12 -19.37 -3.50
CA TYR A 52 10.52 -19.55 -3.90
C TYR A 52 11.48 -18.84 -2.92
N PHE A 53 11.20 -17.59 -2.55
CA PHE A 53 11.99 -16.88 -1.53
C PHE A 53 11.91 -17.55 -0.15
N GLY A 54 10.77 -18.14 0.19
CA GLY A 54 10.63 -18.96 1.40
C GLY A 54 11.51 -20.21 1.35
N LEU A 55 11.56 -20.89 0.21
CA LEU A 55 12.40 -22.06 -0.04
C LEU A 55 13.89 -21.70 0.05
N GLU A 56 14.31 -20.60 -0.56
CA GLU A 56 15.70 -20.10 -0.50
C GLU A 56 16.15 -19.83 0.94
N LYS A 57 15.29 -19.18 1.74
CA LYS A 57 15.55 -18.97 3.17
C LYS A 57 15.63 -20.27 3.95
N ALA A 58 14.84 -21.28 3.58
CA ALA A 58 14.91 -22.58 4.20
C ALA A 58 16.22 -23.29 3.86
N VAL A 59 16.64 -23.27 2.59
CA VAL A 59 17.93 -23.85 2.15
C VAL A 59 19.10 -23.23 2.91
N SER A 60 19.14 -21.92 3.05
CA SER A 60 20.25 -21.23 3.72
C SER A 60 20.39 -21.56 5.22
N LYS A 61 19.32 -22.03 5.87
CA LYS A 61 19.27 -22.27 7.32
C LYS A 61 19.10 -23.74 7.71
N TYR A 62 18.93 -24.61 6.72
CA TYR A 62 18.72 -26.04 7.00
C TYR A 62 19.98 -26.70 7.52
N ASP A 63 19.84 -27.46 8.60
CA ASP A 63 20.89 -28.29 9.20
C ASP A 63 20.49 -29.76 9.10
N PRO A 64 21.18 -30.54 8.25
CA PRO A 64 20.89 -31.97 8.08
C PRO A 64 21.22 -32.81 9.31
N THR A 65 22.03 -32.31 10.25
CA THR A 65 22.40 -33.04 11.46
C THR A 65 21.24 -33.23 12.43
N LEU A 66 20.19 -32.40 12.32
CA LEU A 66 18.99 -32.48 13.16
C LEU A 66 18.04 -33.65 12.80
N GLY A 67 18.31 -34.37 11.70
CA GLY A 67 17.58 -35.59 11.33
C GLY A 67 16.17 -35.40 10.79
N TYR A 68 15.72 -34.16 10.54
CA TYR A 68 14.44 -33.87 9.91
C TYR A 68 14.56 -33.79 8.39
N ALA A 69 13.55 -34.28 7.66
CA ALA A 69 13.48 -34.12 6.21
C ALA A 69 13.43 -32.63 5.83
N PHE A 70 14.14 -32.26 4.77
CA PHE A 70 14.23 -30.87 4.30
C PHE A 70 12.84 -30.24 4.06
N LEU A 71 11.92 -30.95 3.40
CA LEU A 71 10.59 -30.43 3.09
C LEU A 71 9.76 -30.11 4.34
N THR A 72 9.88 -30.92 5.40
CA THR A 72 9.21 -30.63 6.67
C THR A 72 9.70 -29.32 7.30
N TYR A 73 11.01 -29.05 7.19
CA TYR A 73 11.57 -27.79 7.63
C TYR A 73 11.17 -26.61 6.72
N ALA A 74 11.25 -26.81 5.41
CA ALA A 74 10.97 -25.79 4.39
C ALA A 74 9.50 -25.34 4.40
N GLU A 75 8.56 -26.24 4.72
CA GLU A 75 7.12 -25.92 4.77
C GLU A 75 6.83 -24.67 5.61
N ASN A 76 7.41 -24.59 6.81
CA ASN A 76 7.20 -23.47 7.70
C ASN A 76 7.75 -22.14 7.13
N HIS A 77 8.92 -22.20 6.48
CA HIS A 77 9.51 -21.01 5.84
C HIS A 77 8.71 -20.54 4.64
N ILE A 78 8.26 -21.47 3.80
CA ILE A 78 7.42 -21.20 2.64
C ILE A 78 6.09 -20.59 3.09
N ARG A 79 5.39 -21.23 4.02
CA ARG A 79 4.11 -20.76 4.56
C ARG A 79 4.24 -19.36 5.18
N LEU A 80 5.30 -19.11 5.95
CA LEU A 80 5.54 -17.82 6.58
C LEU A 80 5.84 -16.72 5.56
N SER A 81 6.58 -17.03 4.48
CA SER A 81 6.87 -16.08 3.40
C SER A 81 5.57 -15.67 2.69
N ILE A 82 4.76 -16.65 2.28
CA ILE A 82 3.45 -16.45 1.65
C ILE A 82 2.53 -15.63 2.56
N GLN A 83 2.42 -16.01 3.83
CA GLN A 83 1.55 -15.33 4.79
C GLN A 83 1.93 -13.86 4.99
N ARG A 84 3.24 -13.56 5.08
CA ARG A 84 3.74 -12.18 5.18
C ARG A 84 3.44 -11.37 3.93
N TYR A 85 3.57 -11.98 2.76
CA TYR A 85 3.21 -11.33 1.51
C TYR A 85 1.72 -10.99 1.45
N CYS A 86 0.83 -11.95 1.75
CA CYS A 86 -0.61 -11.70 1.82
C CYS A 86 -0.98 -10.60 2.81
N GLN A 87 -0.31 -10.54 3.97
CA GLN A 87 -0.55 -9.50 4.97
C GLN A 87 -0.13 -8.11 4.50
N ASN A 88 0.96 -8.00 3.71
CA ASN A 88 1.51 -6.72 3.27
C ASN A 88 0.95 -6.24 1.93
N CYS A 89 0.71 -7.16 0.99
CA CYS A 89 0.40 -6.87 -0.42
C CYS A 89 -0.98 -7.39 -0.86
N GLY A 90 -1.61 -8.29 -0.10
CA GLY A 90 -2.88 -8.92 -0.48
C GLY A 90 -4.12 -8.01 -0.39
N ARG A 91 -3.95 -6.70 -0.11
CA ARG A 91 -5.04 -5.73 -0.02
C ARG A 91 -4.64 -4.43 -0.68
N LEU A 92 -5.56 -3.79 -1.41
CA LEU A 92 -5.36 -2.47 -2.00
C LEU A 92 -5.08 -1.40 -0.93
N LYS A 93 -5.81 -1.45 0.19
CA LYS A 93 -5.55 -0.60 1.34
C LYS A 93 -4.74 -1.37 2.38
N ARG A 94 -3.51 -0.97 2.60
CA ARG A 94 -2.63 -1.60 3.59
C ARG A 94 -3.18 -1.44 5.01
N VAL A 95 -3.33 -2.57 5.70
CA VAL A 95 -3.72 -2.62 7.12
C VAL A 95 -2.53 -3.16 7.92
N PRO A 96 -2.17 -2.55 9.07
CA PRO A 96 -1.09 -3.06 9.91
C PRO A 96 -1.35 -4.50 10.38
N VAL A 97 -0.28 -5.32 10.44
CA VAL A 97 -0.37 -6.76 10.76
C VAL A 97 -1.09 -7.02 12.09
N HIS A 98 -0.78 -6.23 13.13
CA HIS A 98 -1.42 -6.39 14.44
C HIS A 98 -2.94 -6.13 14.40
N VAL A 99 -3.41 -5.27 13.49
CA VAL A 99 -4.85 -5.03 13.28
C VAL A 99 -5.47 -6.22 12.55
N LEU A 100 -4.78 -6.80 11.56
CA LEU A 100 -5.23 -8.01 10.87
C LEU A 100 -5.38 -9.20 11.82
N GLU A 101 -4.45 -9.35 12.77
CA GLU A 101 -4.54 -10.38 13.81
C GLU A 101 -5.76 -10.14 14.72
N GLN A 102 -6.04 -8.90 15.09
CA GLN A 102 -7.24 -8.56 15.86
C GLN A 102 -8.53 -8.82 15.06
N ILE A 103 -8.54 -8.49 13.76
CA ILE A 103 -9.68 -8.79 12.87
C ILE A 103 -9.90 -10.31 12.77
N SER A 104 -8.86 -11.11 12.62
CA SER A 104 -8.98 -12.57 12.58
C SER A 104 -9.54 -13.14 13.89
N LYS A 105 -9.09 -12.62 15.04
CA LYS A 105 -9.64 -13.00 16.35
C LYS A 105 -11.11 -12.59 16.50
N TYR A 106 -11.47 -11.40 16.03
CA TYR A 106 -12.84 -10.90 16.01
C TYR A 106 -13.75 -11.81 15.21
N GLN A 107 -13.36 -12.14 13.96
CA GLN A 107 -14.13 -12.97 13.07
C GLN A 107 -14.28 -14.40 13.60
N LYS A 108 -13.20 -14.96 14.15
CA LYS A 108 -13.23 -16.28 14.79
C LYS A 108 -14.19 -16.31 15.97
N PHE A 109 -14.07 -15.33 16.87
CA PHE A 109 -14.97 -15.24 18.04
C PHE A 109 -16.43 -15.10 17.61
N ARG A 110 -16.71 -14.26 16.60
CA ARG A 110 -18.07 -14.12 16.04
C ARG A 110 -18.62 -15.45 15.57
N SER A 111 -17.83 -16.18 14.75
CA SER A 111 -18.23 -17.47 14.21
C SER A 111 -18.47 -18.52 15.31
N ASP A 112 -17.55 -18.61 16.28
CA ASP A 112 -17.63 -19.57 17.37
C ASP A 112 -18.83 -19.26 18.29
N PHE A 113 -19.07 -17.99 18.61
CA PHE A 113 -20.18 -17.54 19.44
C PHE A 113 -21.52 -17.80 18.75
N GLN A 114 -21.64 -17.45 17.46
CA GLN A 114 -22.85 -17.66 16.69
C GLN A 114 -23.19 -19.16 16.54
N ALA A 115 -22.17 -20.02 16.45
CA ALA A 115 -22.35 -21.49 16.40
C ALA A 115 -22.88 -22.07 17.73
N VAL A 116 -22.55 -21.46 18.88
CA VAL A 116 -22.92 -21.95 20.22
C VAL A 116 -24.19 -21.32 20.74
N VAL A 117 -24.33 -20.00 20.57
CA VAL A 117 -25.42 -19.19 21.18
C VAL A 117 -26.56 -18.95 20.16
N GLY A 118 -26.22 -18.91 18.86
CA GLY A 118 -27.19 -18.64 17.79
C GLY A 118 -27.40 -17.15 17.48
N ASP A 119 -26.87 -16.24 18.32
CA ASP A 119 -26.97 -14.79 18.20
C ASP A 119 -25.61 -14.13 17.92
N GLU A 120 -25.61 -12.84 17.57
CA GLU A 120 -24.38 -12.07 17.46
C GLU A 120 -23.89 -11.61 18.85
N PRO A 121 -22.55 -11.64 19.10
CA PRO A 121 -21.97 -11.12 20.33
C PRO A 121 -22.23 -9.62 20.50
N THR A 122 -22.48 -9.20 21.74
CA THR A 122 -22.58 -7.79 22.11
C THR A 122 -21.20 -7.10 22.10
N ASP A 123 -21.19 -5.76 22.06
CA ASP A 123 -19.96 -4.98 22.13
C ASP A 123 -19.14 -5.27 23.39
N GLU A 124 -19.81 -5.53 24.51
CA GLU A 124 -19.17 -5.86 25.79
C GLU A 124 -18.47 -7.23 25.74
N GLU A 125 -19.10 -8.24 25.12
CA GLU A 125 -18.53 -9.57 24.92
C GLU A 125 -17.32 -9.54 23.97
N TYR A 126 -17.38 -8.75 22.90
CA TYR A 126 -16.22 -8.53 22.02
C TYR A 126 -15.07 -7.86 22.79
N CYS A 127 -15.35 -6.82 23.56
CA CYS A 127 -14.33 -6.13 24.34
C CYS A 127 -13.68 -7.05 25.37
N PHE A 128 -14.48 -7.87 26.05
CA PHE A 128 -13.99 -8.84 27.02
C PHE A 128 -13.11 -9.91 26.38
N TYR A 129 -13.57 -10.52 25.27
CA TYR A 129 -12.83 -11.58 24.60
C TYR A 129 -11.52 -11.09 23.96
N LEU A 130 -11.55 -9.93 23.31
CA LEU A 130 -10.40 -9.36 22.62
C LEU A 130 -9.46 -8.61 23.59
N GLY A 131 -9.87 -8.33 24.82
CA GLY A 131 -9.11 -7.53 25.78
C GLY A 131 -8.90 -6.09 25.34
N ILE A 132 -9.89 -5.49 24.66
CA ILE A 132 -9.81 -4.13 24.11
C ILE A 132 -10.95 -3.25 24.64
N GLU A 133 -10.74 -1.92 24.60
CA GLU A 133 -11.76 -0.95 24.92
C GLU A 133 -12.76 -0.75 23.75
N ASN A 134 -13.98 -0.29 24.07
CA ASN A 134 -15.03 -0.03 23.09
C ASN A 134 -14.60 0.96 21.98
N ARG A 135 -13.76 1.96 22.32
CA ARG A 135 -13.16 2.86 21.33
C ARG A 135 -12.35 2.08 20.30
N ARG A 136 -11.52 1.15 20.75
CA ARG A 136 -10.68 0.31 19.88
C ARG A 136 -11.51 -0.67 19.05
N LEU A 137 -12.60 -1.20 19.58
CA LEU A 137 -13.55 -2.03 18.85
C LEU A 137 -14.19 -1.26 17.68
N LYS A 138 -14.58 0.00 17.89
CA LYS A 138 -15.10 0.86 16.81
C LYS A 138 -14.07 1.16 15.74
N GLU A 139 -12.81 1.38 16.12
CA GLU A 139 -11.72 1.55 15.17
C GLU A 139 -11.48 0.27 14.35
N LEU A 140 -11.50 -0.89 15.01
CA LEU A 140 -11.35 -2.20 14.35
C LEU A 140 -12.44 -2.42 13.30
N ARG A 141 -13.70 -2.12 13.61
CA ARG A 141 -14.81 -2.19 12.67
C ARG A 141 -14.64 -1.24 11.49
N LYS A 142 -14.11 -0.02 11.71
CA LYS A 142 -13.77 0.89 10.60
C LYS A 142 -12.72 0.31 9.66
N TYR A 143 -11.71 -0.39 10.20
CA TYR A 143 -10.73 -1.09 9.35
C TYR A 143 -11.39 -2.22 8.55
N MET A 144 -12.33 -2.96 9.13
CA MET A 144 -13.04 -4.03 8.43
C MET A 144 -13.87 -3.47 7.28
N THR A 145 -14.72 -2.47 7.53
CA THR A 145 -15.55 -1.83 6.49
C THR A 145 -14.73 -1.07 5.47
N GLY A 146 -13.68 -0.36 5.88
CA GLY A 146 -12.85 0.44 4.97
C GLY A 146 -11.79 -0.35 4.21
N SER A 147 -11.68 -1.66 4.40
CA SER A 147 -10.77 -2.53 3.64
C SER A 147 -11.46 -3.19 2.44
N GLU A 148 -12.78 -3.16 2.36
CA GLU A 148 -13.55 -3.61 1.22
C GLU A 148 -13.64 -2.45 0.21
N THR A 149 -12.90 -2.56 -0.89
CA THR A 149 -12.97 -1.62 -2.00
C THR A 149 -13.85 -2.22 -3.09
N ALA A 150 -14.81 -1.44 -3.58
CA ALA A 150 -15.59 -1.81 -4.75
C ALA A 150 -14.84 -1.38 -6.03
N SER A 151 -14.97 -2.16 -7.11
CA SER A 151 -14.46 -1.75 -8.41
C SER A 151 -15.33 -0.62 -8.97
N LEU A 152 -14.67 0.42 -9.51
CA LEU A 152 -15.37 1.48 -10.22
C LEU A 152 -16.03 0.99 -11.53
N ASP A 153 -15.47 -0.06 -12.13
CA ASP A 153 -16.02 -0.72 -13.32
C ASP A 153 -17.19 -1.67 -12.97
N GLY A 154 -17.52 -1.81 -11.68
CA GLY A 154 -18.65 -2.61 -11.24
C GLY A 154 -19.97 -2.04 -11.74
N ILE A 155 -20.83 -2.89 -12.32
CA ILE A 155 -22.17 -2.49 -12.81
C ILE A 155 -23.06 -2.17 -11.61
N VAL A 156 -23.78 -1.04 -11.70
CA VAL A 156 -24.75 -0.65 -10.67
C VAL A 156 -25.95 -1.61 -10.70
N PRO A 157 -26.33 -2.22 -9.55
CA PRO A 157 -27.48 -3.11 -9.52
C PRO A 157 -28.76 -2.46 -10.06
N GLY A 158 -29.38 -3.10 -11.06
CA GLY A 158 -30.61 -2.61 -11.71
C GLY A 158 -30.39 -1.81 -12.99
N THR A 159 -29.14 -1.70 -13.47
CA THR A 159 -28.79 -1.09 -14.77
C THR A 159 -28.01 -2.09 -15.61
N GLU A 160 -28.10 -1.99 -16.95
CA GLU A 160 -27.38 -2.92 -17.85
C GLU A 160 -25.98 -2.39 -18.25
N ASP A 161 -25.80 -1.06 -18.30
CA ASP A 161 -24.59 -0.44 -18.86
C ASP A 161 -23.94 0.62 -17.95
N PHE A 162 -24.52 0.94 -16.80
CA PHE A 162 -23.98 1.96 -15.89
C PHE A 162 -23.00 1.36 -14.89
N THR A 163 -21.79 1.90 -14.87
CA THR A 163 -20.75 1.54 -13.89
C THR A 163 -20.81 2.47 -12.66
N LEU A 164 -20.16 2.05 -11.57
CA LEU A 164 -20.02 2.91 -10.38
C LEU A 164 -19.25 4.20 -10.69
N ALA A 165 -18.33 4.16 -11.65
CA ALA A 165 -17.58 5.35 -12.11
C ALA A 165 -18.51 6.40 -12.73
N ASP A 166 -19.55 5.98 -13.46
CA ASP A 166 -20.48 6.90 -14.12
C ASP A 166 -21.42 7.63 -13.14
N VAL A 167 -21.59 7.09 -11.93
CA VAL A 167 -22.47 7.64 -10.89
C VAL A 167 -21.74 8.59 -9.95
N ILE A 168 -20.41 8.45 -9.82
CA ILE A 168 -19.61 9.29 -8.93
C ILE A 168 -19.39 10.65 -9.61
N ALA A 169 -19.96 11.70 -9.02
CA ALA A 169 -19.75 13.07 -9.49
C ALA A 169 -18.28 13.50 -9.24
N ASP A 170 -17.74 14.26 -10.19
CA ASP A 170 -16.46 14.95 -10.00
C ASP A 170 -16.65 16.12 -9.01
N ASP A 171 -15.68 16.31 -8.14
CA ASP A 171 -15.62 17.46 -7.22
C ASP A 171 -15.20 18.76 -7.92
N PHE A 172 -14.87 18.70 -9.22
CA PHE A 172 -14.46 19.85 -10.01
C PHE A 172 -15.65 20.75 -10.33
N ASN A 173 -15.67 21.95 -9.72
CA ASN A 173 -16.63 22.99 -10.02
C ASN A 173 -16.07 23.95 -11.09
N LEU A 174 -16.52 23.79 -12.33
CA LEU A 174 -16.09 24.60 -13.46
C LEU A 174 -16.37 26.10 -13.23
N GLU A 175 -17.53 26.45 -12.68
CA GLU A 175 -17.91 27.85 -12.43
C GLU A 175 -16.97 28.50 -11.42
N GLU A 176 -16.68 27.82 -10.30
CA GLU A 176 -15.76 28.29 -9.26
C GLU A 176 -14.35 28.45 -9.81
N SER A 177 -13.86 27.47 -10.56
CA SER A 177 -12.53 27.53 -11.19
C SER A 177 -12.38 28.69 -12.18
N VAL A 178 -13.42 28.98 -12.97
CA VAL A 178 -13.43 30.13 -13.90
C VAL A 178 -13.50 31.45 -13.13
N CYS A 179 -14.34 31.53 -12.09
CA CYS A 179 -14.42 32.71 -11.24
C CYS A 179 -13.10 33.01 -10.54
N ASP A 180 -12.44 31.98 -9.99
CA ASP A 180 -11.14 32.12 -9.35
C ASP A 180 -10.07 32.58 -10.34
N THR A 181 -10.05 32.01 -11.55
CA THR A 181 -9.11 32.41 -12.60
C THR A 181 -9.30 33.89 -12.99
N LEU A 182 -10.56 34.31 -13.18
CA LEU A 182 -10.89 35.72 -13.51
C LEU A 182 -10.57 36.65 -12.35
N ALA A 183 -10.82 36.26 -11.12
CA ALA A 183 -10.48 37.01 -9.93
C ALA A 183 -8.96 37.18 -9.80
N ASP A 184 -8.18 36.14 -10.06
CA ASP A 184 -6.72 36.19 -10.07
C ASP A 184 -6.17 37.11 -11.17
N GLU A 185 -6.76 37.04 -12.38
CA GLU A 185 -6.36 37.94 -13.47
C GLU A 185 -6.68 39.39 -13.16
N GLN A 186 -7.84 39.69 -12.59
CA GLN A 186 -8.21 41.03 -12.13
C GLN A 186 -7.28 41.55 -11.03
N ALA A 187 -6.98 40.69 -10.04
CA ALA A 187 -6.06 41.01 -8.97
C ALA A 187 -4.66 41.32 -9.52
N LYS A 188 -4.15 40.48 -10.42
CA LYS A 188 -2.86 40.73 -11.11
C LYS A 188 -2.86 42.05 -11.87
N THR A 189 -3.92 42.33 -12.62
CA THR A 189 -4.03 43.59 -13.38
C THR A 189 -4.05 44.80 -12.45
N THR A 190 -4.82 44.71 -11.36
CA THR A 190 -4.90 45.78 -10.36
C THR A 190 -3.57 46.00 -9.65
N ILE A 191 -2.91 44.93 -9.24
CA ILE A 191 -1.59 44.99 -8.59
C ILE A 191 -0.55 45.62 -9.53
N TRP A 192 -0.46 45.13 -10.76
CA TRP A 192 0.52 45.65 -11.72
C TRP A 192 0.20 47.10 -12.15
N GLY A 193 -1.10 47.45 -12.19
CA GLY A 193 -1.51 48.88 -12.35
C GLY A 193 -0.97 49.73 -11.21
N ALA A 194 -1.23 49.35 -9.96
CA ALA A 194 -0.74 50.05 -8.79
C ALA A 194 0.80 50.11 -8.73
N VAL A 195 1.50 49.02 -9.14
CA VAL A 195 2.97 49.03 -9.24
C VAL A 195 3.47 50.01 -10.28
N SER A 196 2.75 50.18 -11.40
CA SER A 196 3.13 51.16 -12.44
C SER A 196 2.95 52.57 -11.98
N ASP A 197 2.02 52.84 -11.05
CA ASP A 197 1.78 54.17 -10.46
C ASP A 197 2.79 54.53 -9.35
N LEU A 198 3.65 53.58 -8.94
CA LEU A 198 4.73 53.88 -7.98
C LEU A 198 5.74 54.85 -8.60
N GLY A 199 6.04 55.90 -7.85
CA GLY A 199 7.00 56.90 -8.31
C GLY A 199 8.47 56.45 -8.26
N GLY A 200 9.31 57.02 -9.12
CA GLY A 200 10.75 56.78 -9.17
C GLY A 200 11.12 55.34 -9.56
N ASN A 201 12.23 54.85 -9.02
CA ASN A 201 12.76 53.51 -9.35
C ASN A 201 11.97 52.36 -8.71
N ALA A 202 10.99 52.64 -7.82
CA ALA A 202 10.25 51.64 -7.09
C ALA A 202 9.47 50.69 -8.02
N SER A 203 8.81 51.23 -9.05
CA SER A 203 8.09 50.42 -10.06
C SER A 203 9.04 49.46 -10.79
N GLU A 204 10.22 49.96 -11.19
CA GLU A 204 11.22 49.14 -11.92
C GLU A 204 11.83 48.04 -11.04
N VAL A 205 12.07 48.34 -9.77
CA VAL A 205 12.57 47.35 -8.81
C VAL A 205 11.57 46.21 -8.60
N VAL A 206 10.29 46.57 -8.34
CA VAL A 206 9.24 45.55 -8.12
C VAL A 206 8.98 44.73 -9.37
N GLN A 207 8.93 45.37 -10.55
CA GLN A 207 8.75 44.68 -11.82
C GLN A 207 9.93 43.75 -12.13
N GLY A 208 11.17 44.22 -11.93
CA GLY A 208 12.38 43.45 -12.14
C GLY A 208 12.41 42.19 -11.29
N TYR A 209 12.14 42.34 -10.00
CA TYR A 209 12.20 41.23 -9.05
C TYR A 209 11.06 40.23 -9.20
N TYR A 210 9.81 40.70 -9.22
CA TYR A 210 8.64 39.82 -9.18
C TYR A 210 8.13 39.35 -10.56
N LYS A 211 8.29 40.17 -11.61
CA LYS A 211 7.82 39.88 -12.96
C LYS A 211 8.87 39.25 -13.84
N ASN A 212 10.10 39.78 -13.78
CA ASN A 212 11.21 39.36 -14.63
C ASN A 212 12.10 38.31 -13.95
N GLY A 213 12.00 38.10 -12.63
CA GLY A 213 12.84 37.17 -11.86
C GLY A 213 14.30 37.63 -11.74
N GLU A 214 14.56 38.96 -11.86
CA GLU A 214 15.89 39.52 -11.72
C GLU A 214 16.38 39.45 -10.27
N THR A 215 17.67 39.27 -10.06
CA THR A 215 18.25 39.36 -8.71
C THR A 215 18.34 40.80 -8.25
N LEU A 216 18.26 41.05 -6.93
CA LEU A 216 18.41 42.38 -6.37
C LEU A 216 19.75 43.06 -6.78
N GLN A 217 20.82 42.28 -6.91
CA GLN A 217 22.11 42.73 -7.41
C GLN A 217 22.00 43.20 -8.87
N GLY A 218 21.36 42.43 -9.75
CA GLY A 218 21.19 42.79 -11.16
C GLY A 218 20.34 44.05 -11.32
N ILE A 219 19.31 44.24 -10.48
CA ILE A 219 18.48 45.43 -10.45
C ILE A 219 19.28 46.63 -9.94
N SER A 220 20.09 46.46 -8.89
CA SER A 220 20.99 47.46 -8.34
C SER A 220 21.99 47.95 -9.39
N ASP A 221 22.62 47.04 -10.11
CA ASP A 221 23.61 47.38 -11.17
C ASP A 221 22.94 48.10 -12.36
N ARG A 222 21.69 47.72 -12.71
CA ARG A 222 20.92 48.34 -13.80
C ARG A 222 20.43 49.76 -13.47
N LEU A 223 20.03 49.98 -12.23
CA LEU A 223 19.48 51.26 -11.78
C LEU A 223 20.53 52.21 -11.15
N GLU A 224 21.78 51.77 -11.06
CA GLU A 224 22.90 52.50 -10.44
C GLU A 224 22.62 52.96 -8.99
N VAL A 225 21.89 52.09 -8.22
CA VAL A 225 21.55 52.33 -6.81
C VAL A 225 22.17 51.26 -5.92
N SER A 226 22.38 51.54 -4.65
CA SER A 226 22.85 50.51 -3.72
C SER A 226 21.71 49.54 -3.36
N ILE A 227 22.06 48.27 -3.09
CA ILE A 227 21.07 47.20 -2.72
C ILE A 227 20.28 47.61 -1.46
N GLU A 228 20.88 48.39 -0.56
CA GLU A 228 20.30 48.82 0.72
C GLU A 228 19.32 49.98 0.60
N ARG A 229 19.26 50.65 -0.53
CA ARG A 229 18.42 51.83 -0.80
C ARG A 229 17.17 51.47 -1.57
#